data_70d43a1176a26b362ac447b757586bd0
#
_entry.id   70d43a1176a26b362ac447b757586bd0
#
_cell.length_a   1.000
_cell.length_b   1.000
_cell.length_c   1.000
_cell.angle_alpha   90.00
_cell.angle_beta   90.00
_cell.angle_gamma   90.00
#
_symmetry.space_group_name_H-M   'P 1'
#
loop_
_entity.id
_entity.type
_entity.pdbx_description
1 polymer ?
#
loop_
_entity_poly.entity_id
_entity_poly.type
_entity_poly.pdbx_seq_one_letter_code
_entity_poly.pdbx_strand_id
1 'polypeptide(L)'
;MNKKTIITTLFAAIFGLASCNSDSEFHGNEPVLIIDPIETGLDEPTATTALSLSNAPITDGSDSTEPLRNLLMCRLLGIDCQWMQRLATDATWCVIPQYQTLSNEDNKALQRILQNHNTHGSFVSLIDGENDIIITARGISRDEQKYADEKGVALLSRPVAKDAFVFLVNPKNPVRNFSIEQIQKIYTGEIRNWREVGGNDATINPYVRNPNSGSQEKMETIVMDGLTMIDWPEMVGYVMLSPYYQLENDENGIAYTPFYYYDTIVNDDRTQVIGVNDITPSKQTIEDGSYPYVTFVMSSVRADIDKSSTAYQLFYQLASGQHNDIVKESGYIEYR
;
A
#
# COMPACT_ATOMS: atom_id res chain seq x y z
N MET A 1 -17.69 -60.66 -5.92
CA MET A 1 -18.65 -59.86 -6.71
C MET A 1 -18.97 -58.60 -5.95
N ASN A 2 -18.31 -57.51 -6.31
CA ASN A 2 -18.39 -56.21 -5.61
C ASN A 2 -19.37 -55.31 -6.33
N LYS A 3 -20.37 -54.83 -5.62
CA LYS A 3 -21.25 -53.71 -6.07
C LYS A 3 -20.75 -52.42 -5.47
N LYS A 4 -20.32 -51.49 -6.34
CA LYS A 4 -20.04 -50.10 -5.99
C LYS A 4 -21.38 -49.34 -5.95
N THR A 5 -21.68 -48.69 -4.83
CA THR A 5 -22.80 -47.78 -4.69
C THR A 5 -22.31 -46.37 -5.00
N ILE A 6 -22.88 -45.77 -6.04
CA ILE A 6 -22.70 -44.36 -6.39
C ILE A 6 -23.76 -43.56 -5.65
N ILE A 7 -23.37 -42.62 -4.81
CA ILE A 7 -24.27 -41.65 -4.17
C ILE A 7 -24.24 -40.37 -5.00
N THR A 8 -25.34 -40.12 -5.70
CA THR A 8 -25.61 -38.88 -6.43
C THR A 8 -26.34 -37.93 -5.49
N THR A 9 -25.70 -36.83 -5.11
CA THR A 9 -26.34 -35.78 -4.32
C THR A 9 -26.99 -34.78 -5.26
N LEU A 10 -28.29 -34.72 -5.18
CA LEU A 10 -29.18 -33.82 -5.94
C LEU A 10 -29.25 -32.47 -5.19
N PHE A 11 -28.78 -31.37 -5.82
CA PHE A 11 -29.04 -30.02 -5.31
C PHE A 11 -30.42 -29.53 -5.84
N ALA A 12 -31.38 -29.36 -4.95
CA ALA A 12 -32.61 -28.71 -5.25
C ALA A 12 -32.50 -27.20 -5.06
N ALA A 13 -32.70 -26.44 -6.12
CA ALA A 13 -32.82 -25.00 -6.08
C ALA A 13 -34.23 -24.63 -5.58
N ILE A 14 -34.32 -23.92 -4.48
CA ILE A 14 -35.58 -23.32 -3.99
C ILE A 14 -35.55 -21.83 -4.37
N PHE A 15 -36.41 -21.45 -5.31
CA PHE A 15 -36.75 -20.05 -5.57
C PHE A 15 -37.73 -19.58 -4.49
N GLY A 16 -37.26 -18.70 -3.60
CA GLY A 16 -38.12 -17.97 -2.67
C GLY A 16 -38.26 -16.52 -3.12
N LEU A 17 -39.45 -16.16 -3.55
CA LEU A 17 -39.86 -14.77 -3.72
C LEU A 17 -40.00 -14.13 -2.32
N ALA A 18 -39.18 -13.12 -2.03
CA ALA A 18 -39.39 -12.27 -0.87
C ALA A 18 -39.50 -10.80 -1.29
N SER A 19 -40.60 -10.27 -0.85
CA SER A 19 -41.16 -8.93 -0.84
C SER A 19 -40.12 -7.84 -0.44
N CYS A 20 -40.19 -6.70 -1.13
CA CYS A 20 -39.55 -5.46 -0.72
C CYS A 20 -39.97 -5.04 0.69
N ASN A 21 -38.99 -4.87 1.56
CA ASN A 21 -39.03 -3.91 2.66
C ASN A 21 -37.71 -3.20 2.75
N SER A 22 -37.79 -1.89 2.64
CA SER A 22 -36.71 -0.94 2.79
C SER A 22 -36.31 -0.84 4.26
N ASP A 23 -35.13 -1.37 4.60
CA ASP A 23 -34.31 -0.88 5.70
C ASP A 23 -32.86 -1.29 5.36
N SER A 24 -32.08 -0.32 4.93
CA SER A 24 -30.68 -0.48 4.59
C SER A 24 -29.83 -0.49 5.87
N GLU A 25 -29.63 -1.65 6.45
CA GLU A 25 -28.47 -1.86 7.33
C GLU A 25 -27.26 -2.19 6.47
N PHE A 26 -26.42 -1.20 6.26
CA PHE A 26 -25.11 -1.33 5.63
C PHE A 26 -24.18 -1.94 6.67
N HIS A 27 -24.04 -3.25 6.70
CA HIS A 27 -22.95 -3.89 7.44
C HIS A 27 -21.67 -3.78 6.61
N GLY A 28 -20.85 -2.78 6.97
CA GLY A 28 -19.46 -2.68 6.59
C GLY A 28 -18.69 -3.88 7.16
N ASN A 29 -17.83 -4.41 6.34
CA ASN A 29 -16.82 -5.45 6.46
C ASN A 29 -17.11 -6.64 5.54
N GLU A 30 -17.00 -6.42 4.24
CA GLU A 30 -16.46 -7.51 3.44
C GLU A 30 -14.97 -7.58 3.78
N PRO A 31 -14.48 -8.68 4.39
CA PRO A 31 -13.06 -8.85 4.60
C PRO A 31 -12.41 -8.76 3.22
N VAL A 32 -11.35 -7.93 3.12
CA VAL A 32 -10.44 -8.01 1.96
C VAL A 32 -10.16 -9.50 1.78
N LEU A 33 -10.62 -10.07 0.68
CA LEU A 33 -10.49 -11.48 0.39
C LEU A 33 -8.98 -11.77 0.38
N ILE A 34 -8.48 -12.34 1.49
CA ILE A 34 -7.13 -12.87 1.56
C ILE A 34 -7.16 -14.12 0.70
N ILE A 35 -6.90 -13.94 -0.59
CA ILE A 35 -6.79 -15.07 -1.52
C ILE A 35 -5.46 -15.74 -1.21
N ASP A 36 -5.53 -16.99 -0.78
CA ASP A 36 -4.35 -17.83 -0.54
C ASP A 36 -3.51 -17.86 -1.83
N PRO A 37 -2.21 -17.45 -1.84
CA PRO A 37 -1.41 -17.31 -3.05
C PRO A 37 -1.03 -18.66 -3.73
N ILE A 38 -1.25 -19.81 -3.09
CA ILE A 38 -1.14 -21.12 -3.76
C ILE A 38 -2.34 -21.35 -4.67
N GLU A 39 -3.47 -20.69 -4.41
CA GLU A 39 -4.63 -20.63 -5.30
C GLU A 39 -4.83 -19.20 -5.83
N THR A 40 -3.82 -18.64 -6.46
CA THR A 40 -3.90 -17.27 -7.01
C THR A 40 -4.99 -17.12 -8.06
N GLY A 41 -5.50 -18.21 -8.62
CA GLY A 41 -6.36 -18.18 -9.80
C GLY A 41 -5.67 -17.56 -11.02
N LEU A 42 -4.35 -17.34 -10.93
CA LEU A 42 -3.54 -16.84 -12.04
C LEU A 42 -3.04 -18.03 -12.87
N ASP A 43 -3.17 -17.91 -14.17
CA ASP A 43 -2.51 -18.84 -15.06
C ASP A 43 -0.98 -18.64 -15.01
N GLU A 44 -0.24 -19.71 -15.15
CA GLU A 44 1.22 -19.60 -15.30
C GLU A 44 1.59 -18.81 -16.56
N PRO A 45 2.72 -18.07 -16.54
CA PRO A 45 3.23 -17.43 -17.75
C PRO A 45 3.46 -18.47 -18.86
N THR A 46 3.01 -18.14 -20.06
CA THR A 46 3.18 -19.04 -21.23
C THR A 46 4.61 -19.05 -21.78
N ALA A 47 5.45 -18.12 -21.32
CA ALA A 47 6.88 -18.07 -21.62
C ALA A 47 7.65 -17.55 -20.40
N THR A 48 8.89 -18.05 -20.23
CA THR A 48 9.83 -17.52 -19.23
C THR A 48 11.01 -16.92 -19.99
N THR A 49 11.19 -15.62 -19.87
CA THR A 49 12.24 -14.87 -20.55
C THR A 49 13.11 -14.15 -19.52
N ALA A 50 14.42 -14.28 -19.63
CA ALA A 50 15.33 -13.49 -18.82
C ALA A 50 15.17 -11.99 -19.10
N LEU A 51 15.08 -11.17 -18.03
CA LEU A 51 14.97 -9.73 -18.18
C LEU A 51 16.29 -9.11 -18.65
N SER A 52 16.16 -8.09 -19.46
CA SER A 52 17.24 -7.22 -19.94
C SER A 52 16.71 -5.81 -20.07
N LEU A 53 17.56 -4.82 -20.24
CA LEU A 53 17.15 -3.42 -20.45
C LEU A 53 16.26 -3.22 -21.70
N SER A 54 16.31 -4.15 -22.66
CA SER A 54 15.51 -4.07 -23.89
C SER A 54 14.11 -4.65 -23.78
N ASN A 55 13.87 -5.56 -22.82
CA ASN A 55 12.59 -6.25 -22.66
C ASN A 55 11.97 -6.13 -21.26
N ALA A 56 12.63 -5.45 -20.34
CA ALA A 56 12.10 -5.25 -19.00
C ALA A 56 10.83 -4.38 -19.05
N PRO A 57 9.80 -4.73 -18.26
CA PRO A 57 8.56 -3.98 -18.22
C PRO A 57 8.78 -2.57 -17.63
N ILE A 58 8.00 -1.60 -18.09
CA ILE A 58 7.93 -0.28 -17.47
C ILE A 58 7.21 -0.44 -16.12
N THR A 59 7.91 -0.11 -15.04
CA THR A 59 7.40 -0.23 -13.66
C THR A 59 7.11 1.14 -13.07
N ASP A 60 6.02 1.24 -12.32
CA ASP A 60 5.62 2.47 -11.62
C ASP A 60 5.04 2.14 -10.24
N GLY A 61 4.69 3.12 -9.44
CA GLY A 61 4.08 2.85 -8.14
C GLY A 61 4.08 4.02 -7.17
N SER A 62 3.84 3.70 -5.91
CA SER A 62 3.84 4.66 -4.79
C SER A 62 5.26 5.11 -4.45
N ASP A 63 5.40 6.32 -3.92
CA ASP A 63 6.70 6.82 -3.40
C ASP A 63 7.30 5.88 -2.35
N SER A 64 6.47 5.31 -1.46
CA SER A 64 6.94 4.36 -0.46
C SER A 64 7.42 3.03 -1.04
N THR A 65 6.99 2.65 -2.25
CA THR A 65 7.43 1.40 -2.91
C THR A 65 8.63 1.59 -3.85
N GLU A 66 9.13 2.81 -4.01
CA GLU A 66 10.30 3.10 -4.87
C GLU A 66 11.52 2.23 -4.53
N PRO A 67 11.93 2.06 -3.26
CA PRO A 67 13.09 1.21 -2.95
C PRO A 67 12.89 -0.25 -3.34
N LEU A 68 11.70 -0.82 -3.12
CA LEU A 68 11.39 -2.19 -3.56
C LEU A 68 11.46 -2.33 -5.08
N ARG A 69 10.86 -1.39 -5.83
CA ARG A 69 10.88 -1.40 -7.31
C ARG A 69 12.30 -1.27 -7.86
N ASN A 70 13.08 -0.34 -7.31
CA ASN A 70 14.45 -0.11 -7.74
C ASN A 70 15.32 -1.34 -7.45
N LEU A 71 15.22 -1.91 -6.25
CA LEU A 71 15.97 -3.10 -5.86
C LEU A 71 15.59 -4.30 -6.72
N LEU A 72 14.29 -4.52 -6.96
CA LEU A 72 13.77 -5.59 -7.79
C LEU A 72 14.34 -5.52 -9.21
N MET A 73 14.24 -4.35 -9.86
CA MET A 73 14.75 -4.19 -11.22
C MET A 73 16.27 -4.28 -11.28
N CYS A 74 16.99 -3.74 -10.30
CA CYS A 74 18.45 -3.92 -10.23
C CYS A 74 18.86 -5.39 -10.16
N ARG A 75 18.22 -6.16 -9.26
CA ARG A 75 18.54 -7.59 -9.10
C ARG A 75 18.23 -8.40 -10.36
N LEU A 76 17.07 -8.14 -10.98
CA LEU A 76 16.63 -8.86 -12.17
C LEU A 76 17.44 -8.50 -13.43
N LEU A 77 17.96 -7.27 -13.51
CA LEU A 77 18.77 -6.80 -14.64
C LEU A 77 20.29 -6.95 -14.41
N GLY A 78 20.72 -7.44 -13.24
CA GLY A 78 22.14 -7.55 -12.91
C GLY A 78 22.83 -6.20 -12.77
N ILE A 79 22.11 -5.16 -12.35
CA ILE A 79 22.62 -3.81 -12.13
C ILE A 79 22.88 -3.63 -10.63
N ASP A 80 24.03 -3.08 -10.29
CA ASP A 80 24.34 -2.76 -8.90
C ASP A 80 23.46 -1.64 -8.37
N CYS A 81 22.88 -1.84 -7.20
CA CYS A 81 22.12 -0.85 -6.44
C CYS A 81 22.67 -0.71 -5.04
N GLN A 82 22.50 0.46 -4.46
CA GLN A 82 22.88 0.70 -3.06
C GLN A 82 21.81 1.52 -2.32
N TRP A 83 21.69 1.28 -1.04
CA TRP A 83 20.99 2.17 -0.13
C TRP A 83 21.82 3.44 0.08
N MET A 84 21.18 4.58 -0.09
CA MET A 84 21.77 5.89 0.13
C MET A 84 20.82 6.78 0.92
N GLN A 85 21.38 7.65 1.76
CA GLN A 85 20.62 8.70 2.41
C GLN A 85 20.63 9.96 1.54
N ARG A 86 19.45 10.52 1.28
CA ARG A 86 19.31 11.81 0.60
C ARG A 86 19.67 12.94 1.57
N LEU A 87 20.93 13.35 1.58
CA LEU A 87 21.46 14.30 2.58
C LEU A 87 21.05 15.75 2.33
N ALA A 88 20.62 16.10 1.12
CA ALA A 88 20.48 17.51 0.74
C ALA A 88 19.23 18.19 1.31
N THR A 89 18.17 17.45 1.62
CA THR A 89 16.88 18.04 1.98
C THR A 89 16.18 17.39 3.17
N ASP A 90 16.27 16.07 3.35
CA ASP A 90 15.32 15.36 4.21
C ASP A 90 15.89 14.13 4.94
N ALA A 91 17.14 13.76 4.67
CA ALA A 91 17.81 12.62 5.26
C ALA A 91 17.08 11.26 5.06
N THR A 92 16.17 11.16 4.09
CA THR A 92 15.45 9.92 3.80
C THR A 92 16.33 8.89 3.09
N TRP A 93 16.09 7.62 3.39
CA TRP A 93 16.76 6.51 2.73
C TRP A 93 16.07 6.14 1.42
N CYS A 94 16.87 5.82 0.40
CA CYS A 94 16.41 5.35 -0.91
C CYS A 94 17.36 4.32 -1.49
N VAL A 95 16.87 3.52 -2.42
CA VAL A 95 17.71 2.62 -3.24
C VAL A 95 17.99 3.29 -4.56
N ILE A 96 19.27 3.44 -4.89
CA ILE A 96 19.72 4.10 -6.13
C ILE A 96 20.53 3.12 -6.97
N PRO A 97 20.12 2.91 -8.25
CA PRO A 97 20.95 2.20 -9.22
C PRO A 97 22.29 2.91 -9.43
N GLN A 98 23.35 2.15 -9.64
CA GLN A 98 24.70 2.66 -9.90
C GLN A 98 24.82 3.19 -11.34
N TYR A 99 24.12 4.28 -11.65
CA TYR A 99 24.06 4.88 -12.98
C TYR A 99 25.42 5.18 -13.61
N GLN A 100 26.43 5.47 -12.78
CA GLN A 100 27.79 5.75 -13.25
C GLN A 100 28.52 4.54 -13.85
N THR A 101 28.04 3.33 -13.61
CA THR A 101 28.61 2.09 -14.18
C THR A 101 27.97 1.71 -15.52
N LEU A 102 26.88 2.39 -15.89
CA LEU A 102 26.12 2.11 -17.10
C LEU A 102 26.51 3.04 -18.25
N SER A 103 26.31 2.59 -19.48
CA SER A 103 26.39 3.46 -20.66
C SER A 103 25.27 4.52 -20.64
N ASN A 104 25.41 5.59 -21.41
CA ASN A 104 24.37 6.60 -21.56
C ASN A 104 23.05 6.02 -22.13
N GLU A 105 23.15 5.01 -22.97
CA GLU A 105 21.98 4.32 -23.56
C GLU A 105 21.29 3.45 -22.51
N ASP A 106 22.03 2.67 -21.74
CA ASP A 106 21.51 1.84 -20.66
C ASP A 106 20.88 2.70 -19.54
N ASN A 107 21.48 3.83 -19.22
CA ASN A 107 20.91 4.79 -18.28
C ASN A 107 19.54 5.30 -18.73
N LYS A 108 19.39 5.67 -19.99
CA LYS A 108 18.10 6.10 -20.55
C LYS A 108 17.06 4.97 -20.55
N ALA A 109 17.50 3.74 -20.88
CA ALA A 109 16.64 2.58 -20.83
C ALA A 109 16.14 2.31 -19.41
N LEU A 110 17.04 2.33 -18.42
CA LEU A 110 16.68 2.11 -17.01
C LEU A 110 15.75 3.21 -16.47
N GLN A 111 16.00 4.49 -16.80
CA GLN A 111 15.11 5.60 -16.43
C GLN A 111 13.72 5.45 -17.05
N ARG A 112 13.60 4.89 -18.25
CA ARG A 112 12.30 4.58 -18.86
C ARG A 112 11.59 3.45 -18.13
N ILE A 113 12.32 2.44 -17.64
CA ILE A 113 11.78 1.29 -16.93
C ILE A 113 11.30 1.70 -15.53
N LEU A 114 12.02 2.57 -14.83
CA LEU A 114 11.74 2.99 -13.46
C LEU A 114 11.00 4.33 -13.44
N GLN A 115 9.67 4.28 -13.48
CA GLN A 115 8.80 5.47 -13.39
C GLN A 115 8.35 5.69 -11.93
N ASN A 116 7.95 6.91 -11.60
CA ASN A 116 7.40 7.26 -10.30
C ASN A 116 6.37 8.40 -10.40
N HIS A 117 5.10 8.04 -10.59
CA HIS A 117 3.98 8.99 -10.67
C HIS A 117 3.12 8.99 -9.40
N ASN A 118 3.64 8.53 -8.27
CA ASN A 118 2.92 8.26 -7.01
C ASN A 118 1.75 7.27 -7.19
N THR A 119 0.99 6.98 -6.12
CA THR A 119 -0.03 5.93 -6.16
C THR A 119 -1.12 6.22 -7.20
N HIS A 120 -1.70 7.41 -7.18
CA HIS A 120 -2.78 7.77 -8.10
C HIS A 120 -2.31 7.81 -9.56
N GLY A 121 -1.22 8.53 -9.82
CA GLY A 121 -0.67 8.65 -11.17
C GLY A 121 -0.26 7.31 -11.78
N SER A 122 0.28 6.38 -10.98
CA SER A 122 0.66 5.05 -11.47
C SER A 122 -0.56 4.20 -11.87
N PHE A 123 -1.70 4.31 -11.16
CA PHE A 123 -2.94 3.66 -11.60
C PHE A 123 -3.47 4.27 -12.90
N VAL A 124 -3.47 5.61 -13.01
CA VAL A 124 -3.89 6.29 -14.25
C VAL A 124 -3.02 5.86 -15.43
N SER A 125 -1.70 5.89 -15.28
CA SER A 125 -0.75 5.47 -16.32
C SER A 125 -0.90 3.99 -16.69
N LEU A 126 -1.20 3.10 -15.72
CA LEU A 126 -1.48 1.69 -16.02
C LEU A 126 -2.78 1.51 -16.82
N ILE A 127 -3.84 2.23 -16.45
CA ILE A 127 -5.13 2.20 -17.15
C ILE A 127 -4.97 2.72 -18.59
N ASP A 128 -4.20 3.79 -18.77
CA ASP A 128 -3.92 4.37 -20.10
C ASP A 128 -2.90 3.56 -20.92
N GLY A 129 -2.25 2.54 -20.32
CA GLY A 129 -1.28 1.66 -20.99
C GLY A 129 0.10 2.32 -21.20
N GLU A 130 0.44 3.31 -20.36
CA GLU A 130 1.73 4.01 -20.42
C GLU A 130 2.81 3.27 -19.61
N ASN A 131 2.42 2.43 -18.64
CA ASN A 131 3.28 1.49 -17.94
C ASN A 131 2.70 0.07 -18.00
N ASP A 132 3.54 -0.93 -17.69
CA ASP A 132 3.21 -2.34 -17.86
C ASP A 132 2.79 -3.00 -16.54
N ILE A 133 3.38 -2.59 -15.43
CA ILE A 133 3.15 -3.13 -14.09
C ILE A 133 3.37 -2.04 -13.05
N ILE A 134 2.52 -2.02 -12.04
CA ILE A 134 2.67 -1.11 -10.89
C ILE A 134 2.83 -1.87 -9.57
N ILE A 135 3.61 -1.29 -8.66
CA ILE A 135 3.72 -1.77 -7.27
C ILE A 135 3.33 -0.60 -6.36
N THR A 136 2.19 -0.74 -5.68
CA THR A 136 1.55 0.35 -4.95
C THR A 136 1.30 -0.01 -3.49
N ALA A 137 1.26 1.00 -2.62
CA ALA A 137 1.04 0.82 -1.18
C ALA A 137 -0.43 0.51 -0.82
N ARG A 138 -1.33 0.43 -1.78
CA ARG A 138 -2.75 0.06 -1.65
C ARG A 138 -3.29 -0.51 -2.95
N GLY A 139 -4.47 -1.07 -2.92
CA GLY A 139 -5.23 -1.41 -4.13
C GLY A 139 -5.79 -0.17 -4.83
N ILE A 140 -6.54 -0.41 -5.90
CA ILE A 140 -7.23 0.62 -6.68
C ILE A 140 -8.27 1.35 -5.82
N SER A 141 -8.36 2.69 -5.93
CA SER A 141 -9.38 3.51 -5.26
C SER A 141 -10.68 3.55 -6.07
N ARG A 142 -11.73 4.13 -5.48
CA ARG A 142 -13.03 4.29 -6.17
C ARG A 142 -12.92 5.16 -7.42
N ASP A 143 -12.16 6.26 -7.35
CA ASP A 143 -11.99 7.18 -8.47
C ASP A 143 -11.19 6.53 -9.60
N GLU A 144 -10.16 5.79 -9.26
CA GLU A 144 -9.34 5.03 -10.21
C GLU A 144 -10.15 3.88 -10.84
N GLN A 145 -10.98 3.17 -10.04
CA GLN A 145 -11.87 2.14 -10.56
C GLN A 145 -12.89 2.73 -11.53
N LYS A 146 -13.50 3.86 -11.18
CA LYS A 146 -14.41 4.57 -12.08
C LYS A 146 -13.72 4.96 -13.39
N TYR A 147 -12.50 5.47 -13.31
CA TYR A 147 -11.71 5.79 -14.51
C TYR A 147 -11.41 4.53 -15.35
N ALA A 148 -11.05 3.42 -14.71
CA ALA A 148 -10.85 2.15 -15.40
C ALA A 148 -12.12 1.66 -16.10
N ASP A 149 -13.28 1.76 -15.43
CA ASP A 149 -14.58 1.39 -15.99
C ASP A 149 -14.94 2.26 -17.20
N GLU A 150 -14.71 3.58 -17.13
CA GLU A 150 -14.92 4.52 -18.24
C GLU A 150 -14.04 4.21 -19.46
N LYS A 151 -12.83 3.69 -19.22
CA LYS A 151 -11.91 3.24 -20.27
C LYS A 151 -12.15 1.81 -20.74
N GLY A 152 -13.02 1.06 -20.08
CA GLY A 152 -13.25 -0.36 -20.36
C GLY A 152 -12.05 -1.26 -20.01
N VAL A 153 -11.24 -0.86 -19.03
CA VAL A 153 -10.04 -1.56 -18.58
C VAL A 153 -10.30 -2.25 -17.25
N ALA A 154 -9.97 -3.54 -17.16
CA ALA A 154 -9.94 -4.28 -15.91
C ALA A 154 -8.50 -4.48 -15.46
N LEU A 155 -8.25 -4.52 -14.14
CA LEU A 155 -6.94 -4.77 -13.55
C LEU A 155 -6.91 -6.10 -12.80
N LEU A 156 -5.76 -6.77 -12.87
CA LEU A 156 -5.41 -7.88 -11.98
C LEU A 156 -4.48 -7.33 -10.90
N SER A 157 -4.81 -7.55 -9.63
CA SER A 157 -4.02 -7.09 -8.50
C SER A 157 -3.75 -8.23 -7.53
N ARG A 158 -2.53 -8.31 -6.98
CA ARG A 158 -2.14 -9.29 -5.96
C ARG A 158 -1.25 -8.66 -4.90
N PRO A 159 -1.41 -9.06 -3.62
CA PRO A 159 -0.52 -8.63 -2.56
C PRO A 159 0.87 -9.23 -2.76
N VAL A 160 1.90 -8.43 -2.47
CA VAL A 160 3.32 -8.83 -2.60
C VAL A 160 4.11 -8.60 -1.33
N ALA A 161 3.65 -7.72 -0.44
CA ALA A 161 4.27 -7.48 0.85
C ALA A 161 3.23 -7.01 1.87
N LYS A 162 3.54 -7.17 3.17
CA LYS A 162 2.79 -6.55 4.28
C LYS A 162 3.41 -5.21 4.65
N ASP A 163 2.54 -4.29 5.04
CA ASP A 163 2.85 -3.00 5.63
C ASP A 163 1.78 -2.71 6.70
N ALA A 164 1.82 -1.55 7.32
CA ALA A 164 0.77 -1.08 8.19
C ALA A 164 0.52 0.42 8.02
N PHE A 165 -0.62 0.87 8.49
CA PHE A 165 -0.95 2.28 8.56
C PHE A 165 -0.84 2.73 10.01
N VAL A 166 0.05 3.69 10.30
CA VAL A 166 0.42 4.06 11.66
C VAL A 166 0.19 5.55 11.92
N PHE A 167 0.03 5.88 13.20
CA PHE A 167 -0.14 7.24 13.67
C PHE A 167 1.11 7.73 14.37
N LEU A 168 1.42 9.00 14.14
CA LEU A 168 2.60 9.67 14.64
C LEU A 168 2.21 10.88 15.48
N VAL A 169 3.00 11.17 16.49
CA VAL A 169 2.95 12.39 17.28
C VAL A 169 4.36 12.96 17.46
N ASN A 170 4.46 14.20 17.94
CA ASN A 170 5.74 14.73 18.41
C ASN A 170 6.26 13.90 19.60
N PRO A 171 7.56 13.61 19.72
CA PRO A 171 8.12 12.82 20.84
C PRO A 171 7.83 13.37 22.24
N LYS A 172 7.60 14.69 22.35
CA LYS A 172 7.23 15.34 23.61
C LYS A 172 5.76 15.18 24.00
N ASN A 173 4.89 14.73 23.08
CA ASN A 173 3.52 14.41 23.41
C ASN A 173 3.50 13.19 24.36
N PRO A 174 2.79 13.24 25.51
CA PRO A 174 2.80 12.12 26.45
C PRO A 174 1.95 10.92 26.05
N VAL A 175 1.03 11.06 25.08
CA VAL A 175 0.14 10.00 24.65
C VAL A 175 0.94 8.97 23.82
N ARG A 176 0.72 7.68 24.10
CA ARG A 176 1.44 6.58 23.44
C ARG A 176 0.52 5.51 22.85
N ASN A 177 -0.78 5.64 23.08
CA ASN A 177 -1.77 4.68 22.58
C ASN A 177 -3.13 5.35 22.39
N PHE A 178 -3.87 4.89 21.38
CA PHE A 178 -5.28 5.23 21.17
C PHE A 178 -6.11 3.96 20.99
N SER A 179 -7.40 4.05 21.33
CA SER A 179 -8.36 3.12 20.73
C SER A 179 -8.68 3.56 19.29
N ILE A 180 -9.18 2.63 18.48
CA ILE A 180 -9.70 2.92 17.13
C ILE A 180 -10.74 4.04 17.21
N GLU A 181 -11.68 3.95 18.16
CA GLU A 181 -12.73 4.93 18.36
C GLU A 181 -12.17 6.34 18.69
N GLN A 182 -11.11 6.43 19.49
CA GLN A 182 -10.47 7.71 19.80
C GLN A 182 -9.87 8.36 18.55
N ILE A 183 -9.20 7.59 17.70
CA ILE A 183 -8.66 8.08 16.42
C ILE A 183 -9.81 8.61 15.55
N GLN A 184 -10.86 7.84 15.37
CA GLN A 184 -12.03 8.24 14.59
C GLN A 184 -12.65 9.53 15.14
N LYS A 185 -12.84 9.64 16.47
CA LYS A 185 -13.38 10.85 17.12
C LYS A 185 -12.48 12.07 17.00
N ILE A 186 -11.17 11.91 16.94
CA ILE A 186 -10.24 13.01 16.66
C ILE A 186 -10.49 13.56 15.25
N TYR A 187 -10.54 12.67 14.24
CA TYR A 187 -10.67 13.10 12.86
C TYR A 187 -12.10 13.49 12.45
N THR A 188 -13.14 13.04 13.16
CA THR A 188 -14.50 13.60 13.06
C THR A 188 -14.68 14.91 13.85
N GLY A 189 -13.68 15.30 14.65
CA GLY A 189 -13.72 16.53 15.45
C GLY A 189 -14.57 16.45 16.71
N GLU A 190 -14.93 15.24 17.16
CA GLU A 190 -15.62 15.04 18.44
C GLU A 190 -14.65 15.18 19.62
N ILE A 191 -13.42 14.65 19.51
CA ILE A 191 -12.32 14.85 20.45
C ILE A 191 -11.40 15.94 19.89
N ARG A 192 -11.20 17.02 20.64
CA ARG A 192 -10.41 18.19 20.20
C ARG A 192 -9.33 18.60 21.18
N ASN A 193 -9.25 17.99 22.35
CA ASN A 193 -8.28 18.33 23.38
C ASN A 193 -7.53 17.06 23.81
N TRP A 194 -6.21 17.14 23.87
CA TRP A 194 -5.35 16.03 24.28
C TRP A 194 -5.69 15.46 25.66
N ARG A 195 -6.21 16.28 26.60
CA ARG A 195 -6.63 15.79 27.92
C ARG A 195 -7.74 14.75 27.88
N GLU A 196 -8.56 14.75 26.82
CA GLU A 196 -9.65 13.78 26.65
C GLU A 196 -9.13 12.37 26.36
N VAL A 197 -7.86 12.28 25.94
CA VAL A 197 -7.16 11.03 25.61
C VAL A 197 -5.92 10.80 26.47
N GLY A 198 -5.85 11.47 27.65
CA GLY A 198 -4.77 11.27 28.61
C GLY A 198 -3.51 12.13 28.37
N GLY A 199 -3.57 13.10 27.50
CA GLY A 199 -2.50 14.05 27.25
C GLY A 199 -2.64 15.37 28.03
N ASN A 200 -1.89 16.37 27.61
CA ASN A 200 -1.90 17.73 28.18
C ASN A 200 -3.20 18.48 27.86
N ASP A 201 -3.53 19.54 28.62
CA ASP A 201 -4.64 20.44 28.27
C ASP A 201 -4.25 21.36 27.11
N ALA A 202 -4.37 20.81 25.87
CA ALA A 202 -4.02 21.50 24.63
C ALA A 202 -4.91 21.00 23.48
N THR A 203 -5.16 21.87 22.50
CA THR A 203 -5.92 21.51 21.30
C THR A 203 -5.16 20.50 20.46
N ILE A 204 -5.85 19.50 19.93
CA ILE A 204 -5.29 18.54 18.96
C ILE A 204 -5.27 19.18 17.57
N ASN A 205 -4.16 19.06 16.87
CA ASN A 205 -3.99 19.48 15.47
C ASN A 205 -3.90 18.22 14.57
N PRO A 206 -5.01 17.75 13.98
CA PRO A 206 -5.02 16.55 13.16
C PRO A 206 -4.52 16.88 11.74
N TYR A 207 -3.30 16.48 11.42
CA TYR A 207 -2.75 16.62 10.08
C TYR A 207 -3.31 15.55 9.14
N VAL A 208 -3.68 15.96 7.94
CA VAL A 208 -4.26 15.13 6.88
C VAL A 208 -3.41 15.21 5.62
N ARG A 209 -3.69 14.34 4.67
CA ARG A 209 -3.01 14.35 3.37
C ARG A 209 -3.95 14.90 2.29
N ASN A 210 -3.36 15.35 1.19
CA ASN A 210 -4.11 15.80 0.04
C ASN A 210 -4.99 14.67 -0.54
N PRO A 211 -6.14 14.99 -1.16
CA PRO A 211 -6.99 14.03 -1.84
C PRO A 211 -6.19 13.17 -2.84
N ASN A 212 -6.61 11.93 -3.04
CA ASN A 212 -6.00 10.94 -3.93
C ASN A 212 -4.58 10.47 -3.53
N SER A 213 -4.02 10.97 -2.41
CA SER A 213 -2.80 10.36 -1.88
C SER A 213 -3.10 8.96 -1.32
N GLY A 214 -2.16 8.02 -1.48
CA GLY A 214 -2.33 6.66 -0.95
C GLY A 214 -2.59 6.62 0.57
N SER A 215 -2.03 7.56 1.33
CA SER A 215 -2.26 7.65 2.78
C SER A 215 -3.62 8.24 3.12
N GLN A 216 -4.12 9.22 2.35
CA GLN A 216 -5.47 9.76 2.56
C GLN A 216 -6.53 8.70 2.29
N GLU A 217 -6.39 7.98 1.18
CA GLU A 217 -7.29 6.89 0.83
C GLU A 217 -7.36 5.80 1.91
N LYS A 218 -6.19 5.40 2.47
CA LYS A 218 -6.15 4.47 3.60
C LYS A 218 -6.84 5.03 4.85
N MET A 219 -6.63 6.31 5.15
CA MET A 219 -7.29 6.97 6.28
C MET A 219 -8.81 6.91 6.13
N GLU A 220 -9.34 7.27 4.97
CA GLU A 220 -10.77 7.31 4.69
C GLU A 220 -11.41 5.91 4.64
N THR A 221 -10.73 4.95 4.02
CA THR A 221 -11.34 3.63 3.76
C THR A 221 -11.10 2.61 4.87
N ILE A 222 -9.95 2.65 5.54
CA ILE A 222 -9.56 1.65 6.55
C ILE A 222 -9.82 2.16 7.96
N VAL A 223 -9.40 3.41 8.25
CA VAL A 223 -9.46 3.95 9.61
C VAL A 223 -10.84 4.52 9.90
N MET A 224 -11.36 5.36 8.99
CA MET A 224 -12.66 6.01 9.19
C MET A 224 -13.84 5.06 8.96
N ASP A 225 -13.69 4.02 8.17
CA ASP A 225 -14.66 2.93 7.98
C ASP A 225 -16.11 3.45 7.80
N GLY A 226 -16.29 4.33 6.81
CA GLY A 226 -17.58 4.95 6.51
C GLY A 226 -17.92 6.22 7.31
N LEU A 227 -17.13 6.58 8.32
CA LEU A 227 -17.26 7.87 8.99
C LEU A 227 -16.69 9.00 8.13
N THR A 228 -17.31 10.17 8.20
CA THR A 228 -16.83 11.35 7.46
C THR A 228 -15.89 12.18 8.32
N MET A 229 -14.68 12.40 7.84
CA MET A 229 -13.74 13.35 8.44
C MET A 229 -14.28 14.78 8.28
N ILE A 230 -14.06 15.61 9.28
CA ILE A 230 -14.30 17.05 9.08
C ILE A 230 -13.17 17.64 8.22
N ASP A 231 -13.46 18.77 7.60
CA ASP A 231 -12.47 19.48 6.78
C ASP A 231 -11.39 20.14 7.66
N TRP A 232 -10.13 19.87 7.33
CA TRP A 232 -8.95 20.41 8.02
C TRP A 232 -8.05 21.17 7.02
N PRO A 233 -8.50 22.25 6.37
CA PRO A 233 -7.83 22.86 5.22
C PRO A 233 -6.43 23.39 5.53
N GLU A 234 -6.17 23.80 6.77
CA GLU A 234 -4.87 24.32 7.22
C GLU A 234 -3.89 23.21 7.62
N MET A 235 -4.37 21.97 7.71
CA MET A 235 -3.58 20.81 8.18
C MET A 235 -3.14 19.89 7.03
N VAL A 236 -3.35 20.25 5.77
CA VAL A 236 -3.09 19.39 4.60
C VAL A 236 -1.61 19.30 4.29
N GLY A 237 -1.09 18.07 4.27
CA GLY A 237 0.25 17.76 3.79
C GLY A 237 0.25 17.22 2.36
N TYR A 238 1.12 17.73 1.51
CA TYR A 238 1.12 17.41 0.07
C TYR A 238 2.17 16.38 -0.35
N VAL A 239 3.17 16.11 0.51
CA VAL A 239 4.24 15.15 0.25
C VAL A 239 4.35 14.12 1.37
N MET A 240 5.02 12.99 1.11
CA MET A 240 5.16 11.91 2.10
C MET A 240 5.89 12.34 3.37
N LEU A 241 6.75 13.35 3.30
CA LEU A 241 7.46 13.92 4.45
C LEU A 241 6.67 14.96 5.25
N SER A 242 5.52 15.42 4.74
CA SER A 242 4.71 16.44 5.43
C SER A 242 4.43 16.09 6.90
N PRO A 243 4.00 14.86 7.26
CA PRO A 243 3.76 14.48 8.65
C PRO A 243 4.96 14.74 9.57
N TYR A 244 6.17 14.47 9.11
CA TYR A 244 7.40 14.59 9.89
C TYR A 244 7.77 16.04 10.15
N TYR A 245 7.73 16.91 9.12
CA TYR A 245 7.98 18.35 9.27
C TYR A 245 6.92 19.06 10.11
N GLN A 246 5.66 18.65 9.97
CA GLN A 246 4.58 19.22 10.74
C GLN A 246 4.73 18.86 12.22
N LEU A 247 4.95 17.58 12.53
CA LEU A 247 5.09 17.11 13.91
C LEU A 247 6.38 17.55 14.60
N GLU A 248 7.49 17.70 13.88
CA GLU A 248 8.73 18.24 14.43
C GLU A 248 8.53 19.62 15.08
N ASN A 249 7.65 20.44 14.52
CA ASN A 249 7.36 21.80 14.94
C ASN A 249 6.06 21.95 15.73
N ASP A 250 5.29 20.87 15.95
CA ASP A 250 4.02 20.90 16.64
C ASP A 250 3.88 19.76 17.65
N GLU A 251 4.04 20.07 18.93
CA GLU A 251 3.87 19.12 20.05
C GLU A 251 2.41 18.63 20.22
N ASN A 252 1.45 19.34 19.63
CA ASN A 252 0.03 19.05 19.69
C ASN A 252 -0.52 18.41 18.40
N GLY A 253 0.36 18.09 17.46
CA GLY A 253 0.00 17.45 16.21
C GLY A 253 -0.22 15.93 16.36
N ILE A 254 -1.11 15.41 15.53
CA ILE A 254 -1.23 13.98 15.19
C ILE A 254 -1.25 13.85 13.68
N ALA A 255 -0.55 12.88 13.15
CA ALA A 255 -0.49 12.60 11.72
C ALA A 255 -0.43 11.08 11.47
N TYR A 256 -0.40 10.67 10.21
CA TYR A 256 -0.36 9.27 9.81
C TYR A 256 0.56 9.03 8.61
N THR A 257 1.06 7.80 8.51
CA THR A 257 1.99 7.38 7.45
C THR A 257 1.98 5.84 7.30
N PRO A 258 2.47 5.26 6.20
CA PRO A 258 2.82 3.84 6.16
C PRO A 258 3.93 3.51 7.16
N PHE A 259 3.85 2.35 7.81
CA PHE A 259 4.88 1.91 8.77
C PHE A 259 6.24 1.76 8.11
N TYR A 260 6.28 1.19 6.91
CA TYR A 260 7.51 1.07 6.13
C TYR A 260 8.21 2.43 5.92
N TYR A 261 7.43 3.49 5.61
CA TYR A 261 7.98 4.82 5.40
C TYR A 261 8.58 5.38 6.69
N TYR A 262 7.93 5.15 7.83
CA TYR A 262 8.42 5.53 9.16
C TYR A 262 9.68 4.74 9.55
N ASP A 263 9.63 3.39 9.48
CA ASP A 263 10.65 2.49 10.00
C ASP A 263 11.90 2.40 9.11
N THR A 264 11.72 2.49 7.79
CA THR A 264 12.79 2.21 6.82
C THR A 264 13.25 3.46 6.07
N ILE A 265 12.33 4.32 5.63
CA ILE A 265 12.67 5.46 4.77
C ILE A 265 13.10 6.66 5.58
N VAL A 266 12.34 7.06 6.57
CA VAL A 266 12.68 8.20 7.46
C VAL A 266 13.62 7.74 8.56
N ASN A 267 13.23 6.75 9.32
CA ASN A 267 14.04 6.06 10.34
C ASN A 267 14.85 7.02 11.22
N ASP A 268 14.17 8.00 11.82
CA ASP A 268 14.74 8.98 12.72
C ASP A 268 13.86 9.23 13.96
N ASP A 269 14.27 10.12 14.84
CA ASP A 269 13.63 10.43 16.12
C ASP A 269 12.75 11.71 16.10
N ARG A 270 12.50 12.30 14.93
CA ARG A 270 11.65 13.50 14.79
C ARG A 270 10.20 13.27 15.20
N THR A 271 9.74 12.04 15.08
CA THR A 271 8.37 11.65 15.41
C THR A 271 8.34 10.38 16.24
N GLN A 272 7.24 10.22 16.99
CA GLN A 272 6.98 9.04 17.79
C GLN A 272 5.76 8.30 17.25
N VAL A 273 5.94 7.04 16.87
CA VAL A 273 4.82 6.16 16.55
C VAL A 273 4.04 5.79 17.81
N ILE A 274 2.72 5.71 17.71
CA ILE A 274 1.82 5.36 18.82
C ILE A 274 1.11 4.04 18.56
N GLY A 275 0.75 3.36 19.64
CA GLY A 275 -0.02 2.13 19.60
C GLY A 275 -1.49 2.36 19.26
N VAL A 276 -2.16 1.30 18.79
CA VAL A 276 -3.61 1.26 18.59
C VAL A 276 -4.16 0.03 19.29
N ASN A 277 -5.19 0.23 20.14
CA ASN A 277 -5.76 -0.82 20.99
C ASN A 277 -4.68 -1.57 21.80
N ASP A 278 -3.76 -0.81 22.40
CA ASP A 278 -2.64 -1.32 23.20
C ASP A 278 -1.60 -2.16 22.43
N ILE A 279 -1.64 -2.13 21.11
CA ILE A 279 -0.67 -2.83 20.26
C ILE A 279 0.21 -1.79 19.57
N THR A 280 1.50 -1.79 19.90
CA THR A 280 2.50 -0.95 19.24
C THR A 280 2.85 -1.56 17.89
N PRO A 281 2.83 -0.77 16.78
CA PRO A 281 3.23 -1.28 15.49
C PRO A 281 4.73 -1.63 15.48
N SER A 282 5.03 -2.80 14.97
CA SER A 282 6.36 -3.34 14.78
C SER A 282 6.35 -4.36 13.65
N LYS A 283 7.51 -4.71 13.11
CA LYS A 283 7.59 -5.77 12.08
C LYS A 283 6.89 -7.05 12.54
N GLN A 284 7.05 -7.44 13.82
CA GLN A 284 6.43 -8.64 14.37
C GLN A 284 4.90 -8.52 14.44
N THR A 285 4.36 -7.41 15.00
CA THR A 285 2.89 -7.24 15.14
C THR A 285 2.18 -7.02 13.80
N ILE A 286 2.91 -6.62 12.77
CA ILE A 286 2.42 -6.53 11.39
C ILE A 286 2.48 -7.90 10.72
N GLU A 287 3.56 -8.64 10.92
CA GLU A 287 3.75 -9.98 10.37
C GLU A 287 2.69 -10.97 10.87
N ASP A 288 2.46 -10.99 12.17
CA ASP A 288 1.48 -11.88 12.82
C ASP A 288 0.03 -11.38 12.75
N GLY A 289 -0.19 -10.15 12.22
CA GLY A 289 -1.49 -9.56 12.03
C GLY A 289 -2.16 -9.04 13.30
N SER A 290 -1.46 -8.95 14.43
CA SER A 290 -2.03 -8.44 15.68
C SER A 290 -2.25 -6.93 15.68
N TYR A 291 -1.46 -6.15 14.91
CA TYR A 291 -1.68 -4.72 14.76
C TYR A 291 -2.95 -4.44 13.95
N PRO A 292 -3.87 -3.55 14.41
CA PRO A 292 -5.19 -3.42 13.81
C PRO A 292 -5.23 -2.94 12.35
N TYR A 293 -4.24 -2.15 11.94
CA TYR A 293 -4.21 -1.53 10.62
C TYR A 293 -3.09 -2.11 9.73
N VAL A 294 -3.01 -3.45 9.66
CA VAL A 294 -2.16 -4.12 8.67
C VAL A 294 -2.69 -3.83 7.27
N THR A 295 -1.80 -3.49 6.36
CA THR A 295 -2.10 -3.18 4.96
C THR A 295 -1.17 -3.96 4.04
N PHE A 296 -1.44 -3.90 2.73
CA PHE A 296 -0.67 -4.66 1.76
C PHE A 296 -0.09 -3.76 0.68
N VAL A 297 1.13 -4.07 0.28
CA VAL A 297 1.70 -3.61 -0.98
C VAL A 297 1.15 -4.50 -2.08
N MET A 298 0.62 -3.89 -3.13
CA MET A 298 -0.04 -4.58 -4.23
C MET A 298 0.79 -4.46 -5.50
N SER A 299 0.90 -5.54 -6.25
CA SER A 299 1.30 -5.48 -7.65
C SER A 299 0.07 -5.56 -8.53
N SER A 300 0.02 -4.75 -9.59
CA SER A 300 -1.11 -4.73 -10.52
C SER A 300 -0.66 -4.63 -11.97
N VAL A 301 -1.42 -5.30 -12.85
CA VAL A 301 -1.30 -5.27 -14.31
C VAL A 301 -2.69 -5.16 -14.92
N ARG A 302 -2.79 -4.79 -16.19
CA ARG A 302 -4.05 -4.86 -16.94
C ARG A 302 -4.49 -6.33 -17.10
N ALA A 303 -5.80 -6.59 -17.02
CA ALA A 303 -6.31 -7.95 -17.15
C ALA A 303 -6.19 -8.54 -18.58
N ASP A 304 -6.09 -7.67 -19.58
CA ASP A 304 -5.89 -8.04 -20.99
C ASP A 304 -4.41 -8.21 -21.38
N ILE A 305 -3.49 -8.20 -20.39
CA ILE A 305 -2.06 -8.37 -20.62
C ILE A 305 -1.73 -9.71 -21.30
N ASP A 306 -0.78 -9.69 -22.24
CA ASP A 306 -0.25 -10.91 -22.83
C ASP A 306 0.52 -11.74 -21.77
N LYS A 307 0.05 -12.97 -21.54
CA LYS A 307 0.66 -13.90 -20.57
C LYS A 307 2.06 -14.39 -20.97
N SER A 308 2.51 -14.12 -22.19
CA SER A 308 3.89 -14.33 -22.62
C SER A 308 4.82 -13.15 -22.33
N SER A 309 4.26 -12.00 -21.92
CA SER A 309 5.03 -10.79 -21.67
C SER A 309 5.87 -10.88 -20.39
N THR A 310 6.98 -10.16 -20.37
CA THR A 310 7.84 -10.03 -19.18
C THR A 310 7.13 -9.33 -18.02
N ALA A 311 6.16 -8.47 -18.30
CA ALA A 311 5.34 -7.81 -17.27
C ALA A 311 4.43 -8.82 -16.55
N TYR A 312 3.74 -9.70 -17.30
CA TYR A 312 2.93 -10.75 -16.67
C TYR A 312 3.78 -11.76 -15.91
N GLN A 313 4.93 -12.15 -16.47
CA GLN A 313 5.89 -13.02 -15.80
C GLN A 313 6.32 -12.42 -14.45
N LEU A 314 6.71 -11.14 -14.41
CA LEU A 314 7.11 -10.47 -13.18
C LEU A 314 5.95 -10.37 -12.18
N PHE A 315 4.75 -10.03 -12.65
CA PHE A 315 3.54 -10.00 -11.83
C PHE A 315 3.26 -11.34 -11.16
N TYR A 316 3.33 -12.44 -11.94
CA TYR A 316 3.14 -13.80 -11.44
C TYR A 316 4.21 -14.20 -10.42
N GLN A 317 5.48 -13.89 -10.70
CA GLN A 317 6.59 -14.17 -9.78
C GLN A 317 6.47 -13.42 -8.45
N LEU A 318 6.06 -12.15 -8.48
CA LEU A 318 5.78 -11.39 -7.27
C LEU A 318 4.60 -11.98 -6.49
N ALA A 319 3.49 -12.27 -7.16
CA ALA A 319 2.30 -12.85 -6.56
C ALA A 319 2.54 -14.25 -5.95
N SER A 320 3.44 -15.04 -6.53
CA SER A 320 3.82 -16.36 -6.03
C SER A 320 4.93 -16.37 -4.98
N GLY A 321 5.45 -15.20 -4.60
CA GLY A 321 6.51 -15.05 -3.60
C GLY A 321 7.91 -15.44 -4.09
N GLN A 322 8.13 -15.61 -5.38
CA GLN A 322 9.46 -15.98 -5.92
C GLN A 322 10.53 -14.89 -5.66
N HIS A 323 10.12 -13.67 -5.33
CA HIS A 323 11.02 -12.55 -5.03
C HIS A 323 10.89 -12.08 -3.58
N ASN A 324 10.47 -12.93 -2.65
CA ASN A 324 10.34 -12.61 -1.23
C ASN A 324 11.68 -12.21 -0.59
N ASP A 325 12.79 -12.77 -1.05
CA ASP A 325 14.13 -12.36 -0.65
C ASP A 325 14.40 -10.87 -0.95
N ILE A 326 14.00 -10.39 -2.13
CA ILE A 326 14.12 -8.98 -2.52
C ILE A 326 13.14 -8.10 -1.74
N VAL A 327 11.91 -8.58 -1.51
CA VAL A 327 10.92 -7.89 -0.66
C VAL A 327 11.51 -7.66 0.72
N LYS A 328 12.10 -8.67 1.32
CA LYS A 328 12.75 -8.58 2.64
C LYS A 328 13.99 -7.68 2.63
N GLU A 329 14.83 -7.80 1.60
CA GLU A 329 16.01 -6.93 1.41
C GLU A 329 15.60 -5.46 1.30
N SER A 330 14.44 -5.15 0.71
CA SER A 330 13.90 -3.80 0.63
C SER A 330 13.42 -3.24 1.97
N GLY A 331 13.30 -4.07 3.00
CA GLY A 331 12.83 -3.70 4.34
C GLY A 331 11.33 -3.93 4.57
N TYR A 332 10.57 -4.30 3.56
CA TYR A 332 9.18 -4.72 3.70
C TYR A 332 9.06 -6.09 4.41
N ILE A 333 7.89 -6.36 4.94
CA ILE A 333 7.55 -7.66 5.52
C ILE A 333 7.00 -8.54 4.41
N GLU A 334 7.50 -9.76 4.32
CA GLU A 334 7.01 -10.74 3.36
C GLU A 334 5.50 -10.95 3.53
N TYR A 335 4.79 -11.10 2.41
CA TYR A 335 3.35 -11.36 2.47
C TYR A 335 3.05 -12.72 3.11
N ARG A 336 3.98 -13.69 3.00
CA ARG A 336 3.90 -15.07 3.49
C ARG A 336 5.15 -15.49 4.18
#